data_49224850467bc8fa576c5c346ee614e3
#
_entry.id   49224850467bc8fa576c5c346ee614e3
#
_cell.length_a   1.000
_cell.length_b   1.000
_cell.length_c   1.000
_cell.angle_alpha   90.00
_cell.angle_beta   90.00
_cell.angle_gamma   90.00
#
_symmetry.space_group_name_H-M   'P 1'
#
loop_
_entity.id
_entity.type
_entity.pdbx_description
1 polymer ?
#
loop_
_entity_poly.entity_id
_entity_poly.type
_entity_poly.pdbx_seq_one_letter_code
_entity_poly.pdbx_strand_id
1 'polypeptide(L)'
;MPGSAKGSIVDGPDGQPVGSRHIAQAFANEKYFQPRPSAVDYNAAGSGGSNLGASNPKLRERVVETLKGRTEASVPADAVTTSGSGLDPHITRANADGQRDRVEAAWAKQLDPAKVKTEVTAALDAATFRPLGGLVGGDPLVNVLELNLDLTKRLAGR
;
A
#
# COMPACT_ATOMS: atom_id res chain seq x y z
N MET A 1 -21.12 -13.91 8.12
CA MET A 1 -20.64 -13.43 6.81
C MET A 1 -19.66 -14.46 6.23
N PRO A 2 -20.00 -15.16 5.13
CA PRO A 2 -19.18 -16.29 4.62
C PRO A 2 -17.76 -15.89 4.19
N GLY A 3 -17.57 -14.68 3.65
CA GLY A 3 -16.27 -14.21 3.19
C GLY A 3 -15.28 -13.99 4.33
N SER A 4 -15.71 -13.42 5.46
CA SER A 4 -14.84 -13.18 6.62
C SER A 4 -14.38 -14.49 7.27
N ALA A 5 -15.25 -15.52 7.29
CA ALA A 5 -14.91 -16.84 7.81
C ALA A 5 -13.87 -17.59 6.96
N LYS A 6 -13.69 -17.19 5.70
CA LYS A 6 -12.70 -17.74 4.78
C LYS A 6 -11.44 -16.87 4.66
N GLY A 7 -11.15 -16.01 5.64
CA GLY A 7 -9.94 -15.19 5.67
C GLY A 7 -10.00 -13.93 4.79
N SER A 8 -11.20 -13.48 4.38
CA SER A 8 -11.38 -12.28 3.53
C SER A 8 -10.51 -12.30 2.28
N ILE A 9 -10.40 -13.47 1.65
CA ILE A 9 -9.65 -13.66 0.41
C ILE A 9 -10.23 -12.77 -0.68
N VAL A 10 -9.37 -12.20 -1.48
CA VAL A 10 -9.68 -11.36 -2.63
C VAL A 10 -9.19 -12.05 -3.89
N ASP A 11 -10.05 -12.12 -4.89
CA ASP A 11 -9.72 -12.71 -6.18
C ASP A 11 -9.19 -11.65 -7.16
N GLY A 12 -8.20 -12.04 -7.95
CA GLY A 12 -7.66 -11.25 -9.04
C GLY A 12 -8.61 -11.18 -10.25
N PRO A 13 -8.21 -10.46 -11.31
CA PRO A 13 -9.01 -10.34 -12.53
C PRO A 13 -9.27 -11.68 -13.24
N ASP A 14 -8.45 -12.67 -13.01
CA ASP A 14 -8.55 -14.04 -13.55
C ASP A 14 -9.41 -14.97 -12.67
N GLY A 15 -9.98 -14.45 -11.58
CA GLY A 15 -10.77 -15.22 -10.61
C GLY A 15 -9.95 -16.10 -9.68
N GLN A 16 -8.62 -15.99 -9.71
CA GLN A 16 -7.76 -16.71 -8.79
C GLN A 16 -7.52 -15.88 -7.52
N PRO A 17 -7.39 -16.53 -6.35
CA PRO A 17 -7.09 -15.84 -5.10
C PRO A 17 -5.71 -15.19 -5.16
N VAL A 18 -5.63 -13.89 -4.87
CA VAL A 18 -4.38 -13.10 -4.93
C VAL A 18 -3.90 -12.63 -3.56
N GLY A 19 -4.72 -12.72 -2.53
CA GLY A 19 -4.36 -12.31 -1.18
C GLY A 19 -5.55 -12.16 -0.26
N SER A 20 -5.31 -11.64 0.93
CA SER A 20 -6.35 -11.29 1.90
C SER A 20 -6.47 -9.78 2.06
N ARG A 21 -7.69 -9.27 2.17
CA ARG A 21 -7.97 -7.86 2.46
C ARG A 21 -7.32 -7.37 3.77
N HIS A 22 -7.03 -8.28 4.69
CA HIS A 22 -6.50 -7.96 6.02
C HIS A 22 -4.99 -8.18 6.17
N ILE A 23 -4.31 -8.63 5.12
CA ILE A 23 -2.89 -8.98 5.19
C ILE A 23 -2.13 -8.28 4.08
N ALA A 24 -1.11 -7.49 4.46
CA ALA A 24 -0.18 -6.87 3.52
C ALA A 24 0.66 -7.93 2.80
N GLN A 25 1.01 -7.65 1.56
CA GLN A 25 1.91 -8.46 0.75
C GLN A 25 2.87 -7.58 -0.04
N ALA A 26 4.04 -8.10 -0.39
CA ALA A 26 4.98 -7.42 -1.26
C ALA A 26 4.48 -7.37 -2.71
N PHE A 27 4.74 -6.26 -3.39
CA PHE A 27 4.50 -6.10 -4.82
C PHE A 27 5.82 -5.84 -5.53
N ALA A 28 6.28 -6.77 -6.36
CA ALA A 28 7.59 -6.70 -6.99
C ALA A 28 7.70 -5.67 -8.12
N ASN A 29 6.58 -5.24 -8.72
CA ASN A 29 6.59 -4.36 -9.87
C ASN A 29 6.36 -2.89 -9.48
N GLU A 30 7.13 -1.98 -10.07
CA GLU A 30 7.04 -0.52 -9.84
C GLU A 30 5.68 0.09 -10.16
N LYS A 31 4.88 -0.57 -11.00
CA LYS A 31 3.52 -0.12 -11.35
C LYS A 31 2.51 -0.27 -10.20
N TYR A 32 2.88 -0.90 -9.10
CA TYR A 32 2.03 -1.11 -7.94
C TYR A 32 2.41 -0.21 -6.77
N PHE A 33 1.40 0.21 -6.02
CA PHE A 33 1.58 0.82 -4.71
C PHE A 33 2.15 -0.20 -3.73
N GLN A 34 3.01 0.25 -2.85
CA GLN A 34 3.68 -0.58 -1.84
C GLN A 34 3.05 -0.34 -0.46
N PRO A 35 2.90 -1.38 0.37
CA PRO A 35 2.47 -1.23 1.75
C PRO A 35 3.58 -0.63 2.63
N ARG A 36 3.31 -0.51 3.92
CA ARG A 36 4.32 -0.14 4.93
C ARG A 36 5.45 -1.18 4.95
N PRO A 37 6.69 -0.79 5.28
CA PRO A 37 7.77 -1.76 5.51
C PRO A 37 7.35 -2.84 6.50
N SER A 38 7.73 -4.08 6.23
CA SER A 38 7.43 -5.23 7.09
C SER A 38 8.65 -5.66 7.91
N ALA A 39 8.45 -5.97 9.18
CA ALA A 39 9.49 -6.59 10.02
C ALA A 39 9.52 -8.12 9.91
N VAL A 40 8.56 -8.69 9.20
CA VAL A 40 8.39 -10.14 8.99
C VAL A 40 8.37 -10.51 7.50
N ASP A 41 8.86 -9.62 6.64
CA ASP A 41 8.93 -9.80 5.18
C ASP A 41 7.60 -10.24 4.56
N TYR A 42 6.50 -9.69 5.10
CA TYR A 42 5.11 -10.02 4.71
C TYR A 42 4.75 -11.51 4.85
N ASN A 43 5.45 -12.24 5.71
CA ASN A 43 5.12 -13.64 5.98
C ASN A 43 3.82 -13.73 6.81
N ALA A 44 2.73 -14.10 6.16
CA ALA A 44 1.41 -14.21 6.78
C ALA A 44 1.31 -15.28 7.89
N ALA A 45 2.27 -16.19 7.98
CA ALA A 45 2.35 -17.20 9.04
C ALA A 45 2.91 -16.64 10.35
N GLY A 46 3.50 -15.44 10.33
CA GLY A 46 4.09 -14.81 11.52
C GLY A 46 3.78 -13.33 11.59
N SER A 47 3.20 -12.87 12.69
CA SER A 47 2.95 -11.44 12.96
C SER A 47 4.01 -10.91 13.91
N GLY A 48 4.61 -9.76 13.61
CA GLY A 48 5.61 -9.15 14.48
C GLY A 48 6.03 -7.76 14.04
N GLY A 49 6.24 -6.87 15.01
CA GLY A 49 6.79 -5.55 14.79
C GLY A 49 8.31 -5.54 14.90
N SER A 50 8.94 -4.43 14.53
CA SER A 50 10.40 -4.27 14.65
C SER A 50 10.88 -4.16 16.10
N ASN A 51 9.99 -3.80 17.03
CA ASN A 51 10.28 -3.57 18.44
C ASN A 51 11.44 -2.56 18.70
N LEU A 52 11.69 -1.67 17.75
CA LEU A 52 12.72 -0.64 17.84
C LEU A 52 12.13 0.62 18.48
N GLY A 53 12.68 1.02 19.61
CA GLY A 53 12.34 2.30 20.25
C GLY A 53 12.90 3.49 19.47
N ALA A 54 12.35 4.69 19.72
CA ALA A 54 12.73 5.91 18.99
C ALA A 54 14.22 6.29 19.09
N SER A 55 14.88 5.91 20.17
CA SER A 55 16.31 6.14 20.40
C SER A 55 17.22 5.04 19.83
N ASN A 56 16.66 3.98 19.27
CA ASN A 56 17.46 2.87 18.75
C ASN A 56 18.11 3.25 17.41
N PRO A 57 19.47 3.21 17.30
CA PRO A 57 20.16 3.58 16.05
C PRO A 57 19.73 2.76 14.83
N LYS A 58 19.34 1.49 15.02
CA LYS A 58 18.84 0.64 13.93
C LYS A 58 17.55 1.16 13.32
N LEU A 59 16.71 1.86 14.08
CA LEU A 59 15.53 2.50 13.53
C LEU A 59 15.94 3.60 12.55
N ARG A 60 16.87 4.47 12.96
CA ARG A 60 17.40 5.53 12.10
C ARG A 60 18.03 4.98 10.83
N GLU A 61 18.87 3.94 10.95
CA GLU A 61 19.50 3.29 9.80
C GLU A 61 18.47 2.77 8.80
N ARG A 62 17.43 2.09 9.28
CA ARG A 62 16.31 1.60 8.44
C ARG A 62 15.58 2.74 7.75
N VAL A 63 15.26 3.82 8.48
CA VAL A 63 14.61 5.00 7.89
C VAL A 63 15.49 5.61 6.79
N VAL A 64 16.77 5.80 7.04
CA VAL A 64 17.73 6.34 6.06
C VAL A 64 17.79 5.43 4.83
N GLU A 65 17.82 4.11 5.01
CA GLU A 65 17.83 3.15 3.89
C GLU A 65 16.54 3.22 3.07
N THR A 66 15.39 3.27 3.75
CA THR A 66 14.07 3.38 3.07
C THR A 66 13.91 4.72 2.34
N LEU A 67 14.59 5.77 2.78
CA LEU A 67 14.58 7.08 2.12
C LEU A 67 15.46 7.13 0.85
N LYS A 68 16.38 6.19 0.66
CA LYS A 68 17.20 6.15 -0.55
C LYS A 68 16.34 5.96 -1.78
N GLY A 69 16.50 6.85 -2.75
CA GLY A 69 15.74 6.81 -4.00
C GLY A 69 14.35 7.44 -3.94
N ARG A 70 13.95 7.97 -2.79
CA ARG A 70 12.74 8.79 -2.67
C ARG A 70 13.03 10.25 -3.00
N THR A 71 12.12 10.89 -3.70
CA THR A 71 12.25 12.28 -4.20
C THR A 71 11.18 13.21 -3.66
N GLU A 72 10.27 12.70 -2.84
CA GLU A 72 9.17 13.48 -2.26
C GLU A 72 9.70 14.52 -1.26
N ALA A 73 9.16 15.73 -1.32
CA ALA A 73 9.53 16.82 -0.41
C ALA A 73 9.19 16.52 1.08
N SER A 74 8.19 15.67 1.30
CA SER A 74 7.79 15.22 2.64
C SER A 74 7.41 13.74 2.57
N VAL A 75 8.05 12.91 3.40
CA VAL A 75 7.79 11.47 3.48
C VAL A 75 7.00 11.17 4.74
N PRO A 76 5.78 10.63 4.64
CA PRO A 76 4.97 10.26 5.79
C PRO A 76 5.64 9.16 6.63
N ALA A 77 5.38 9.17 7.95
CA ALA A 77 6.01 8.23 8.88
C ALA A 77 5.73 6.75 8.53
N ASP A 78 4.52 6.45 8.06
CA ASP A 78 4.14 5.09 7.66
C ASP A 78 4.82 4.59 6.38
N ALA A 79 5.43 5.49 5.60
CA ALA A 79 6.25 5.11 4.45
C ALA A 79 7.63 4.57 4.83
N VAL A 80 8.09 4.84 6.06
CA VAL A 80 9.46 4.49 6.53
C VAL A 80 9.46 3.68 7.83
N THR A 81 8.29 3.47 8.43
CA THR A 81 8.15 2.69 9.67
C THR A 81 7.29 1.45 9.48
N THR A 82 7.67 0.36 10.15
CA THR A 82 6.88 -0.88 10.14
C THR A 82 5.57 -0.72 10.90
N SER A 83 4.56 -1.50 10.55
CA SER A 83 3.37 -1.65 11.40
C SER A 83 3.67 -2.53 12.61
N GLY A 84 2.81 -2.49 13.63
CA GLY A 84 2.95 -3.33 14.82
C GLY A 84 2.85 -4.83 14.52
N SER A 85 2.07 -5.21 13.52
CA SER A 85 1.93 -6.60 13.07
C SER A 85 2.97 -7.00 12.00
N GLY A 86 3.57 -6.02 11.30
CA GLY A 86 4.32 -6.26 10.06
C GLY A 86 3.47 -6.67 8.86
N LEU A 87 2.13 -6.73 9.03
CA LEU A 87 1.18 -7.25 8.06
C LEU A 87 -0.02 -6.31 7.80
N ASP A 88 0.01 -5.07 8.29
CA ASP A 88 -1.06 -4.11 8.07
C ASP A 88 -1.17 -3.75 6.57
N PRO A 89 -2.31 -4.01 5.91
CA PRO A 89 -2.49 -3.73 4.49
C PRO A 89 -2.76 -2.26 4.17
N HIS A 90 -2.86 -1.40 5.19
CA HIS A 90 -3.22 -0.01 5.01
C HIS A 90 -2.01 0.92 5.07
N ILE A 91 -2.06 1.94 4.22
CA ILE A 91 -1.16 3.10 4.25
C ILE A 91 -1.99 4.37 4.35
N THR A 92 -1.38 5.46 4.80
CA THR A 92 -2.05 6.77 4.74
C THR A 92 -2.23 7.21 3.29
N ARG A 93 -3.26 8.04 3.03
CA ARG A 93 -3.44 8.66 1.72
C ARG A 93 -2.19 9.46 1.32
N ALA A 94 -1.56 10.14 2.27
CA ALA A 94 -0.32 10.88 2.01
C ALA A 94 0.83 9.97 1.53
N ASN A 95 0.96 8.76 2.10
CA ASN A 95 1.93 7.78 1.62
C ASN A 95 1.60 7.29 0.20
N ALA A 96 0.32 7.05 -0.09
CA ALA A 96 -0.10 6.67 -1.44
C ALA A 96 0.17 7.80 -2.45
N ASP A 97 -0.14 9.05 -2.11
CA ASP A 97 0.15 10.22 -2.95
C ASP A 97 1.67 10.36 -3.22
N GLY A 98 2.53 10.10 -2.23
CA GLY A 98 3.99 10.10 -2.41
C GLY A 98 4.51 9.02 -3.37
N GLN A 99 3.76 7.94 -3.57
CA GLN A 99 4.13 6.87 -4.52
C GLN A 99 3.59 7.10 -5.94
N ARG A 100 2.73 8.09 -6.12
CA ARG A 100 1.93 8.32 -7.34
C ARG A 100 2.81 8.48 -8.58
N ASP A 101 3.79 9.37 -8.53
CA ASP A 101 4.62 9.67 -9.70
C ASP A 101 5.35 8.44 -10.23
N ARG A 102 5.86 7.59 -9.32
CA ARG A 102 6.50 6.32 -9.66
C ARG A 102 5.52 5.37 -10.35
N VAL A 103 4.31 5.22 -9.79
CA VAL A 103 3.28 4.34 -10.33
C VAL A 103 2.80 4.83 -11.69
N GLU A 104 2.51 6.13 -11.82
CA GLU A 104 2.10 6.76 -13.08
C GLU A 104 3.18 6.57 -14.15
N ALA A 105 4.45 6.84 -13.84
CA ALA A 105 5.57 6.66 -14.78
C ALA A 105 5.72 5.20 -15.22
N ALA A 106 5.52 4.24 -14.32
CA ALA A 106 5.61 2.82 -14.66
C ALA A 106 4.50 2.38 -15.63
N TRP A 107 3.26 2.81 -15.42
CA TRP A 107 2.15 2.51 -16.32
C TRP A 107 2.23 3.28 -17.66
N ALA A 108 2.74 4.51 -17.65
CA ALA A 108 2.90 5.34 -18.86
C ALA A 108 3.94 4.78 -19.85
N LYS A 109 4.74 3.79 -19.45
CA LYS A 109 5.61 3.05 -20.38
C LYS A 109 4.83 2.27 -21.45
N GLN A 110 3.57 1.95 -21.20
CA GLN A 110 2.74 1.10 -22.06
C GLN A 110 1.38 1.73 -22.43
N LEU A 111 0.98 2.81 -21.77
CA LEU A 111 -0.33 3.44 -21.92
C LEU A 111 -0.18 4.95 -22.08
N ASP A 112 -1.25 5.62 -22.56
CA ASP A 112 -1.30 7.07 -22.62
C ASP A 112 -1.14 7.71 -21.23
N PRO A 113 -0.16 8.62 -21.04
CA PRO A 113 0.11 9.24 -19.76
C PRO A 113 -1.09 10.03 -19.17
N ALA A 114 -1.89 10.68 -20.02
CA ALA A 114 -3.05 11.44 -19.55
C ALA A 114 -4.14 10.51 -19.00
N LYS A 115 -4.38 9.39 -19.67
CA LYS A 115 -5.27 8.33 -19.20
C LYS A 115 -4.77 7.73 -17.86
N VAL A 116 -3.47 7.39 -17.79
CA VAL A 116 -2.86 6.82 -16.58
C VAL A 116 -3.07 7.75 -15.39
N LYS A 117 -2.76 9.03 -15.53
CA LYS A 117 -2.93 10.03 -14.47
C LYS A 117 -4.39 10.13 -14.00
N THR A 118 -5.33 10.12 -14.92
CA THR A 118 -6.77 10.16 -14.60
C THR A 118 -7.19 8.94 -13.81
N GLU A 119 -6.82 7.73 -14.27
CA GLU A 119 -7.23 6.47 -13.62
C GLU A 119 -6.54 6.25 -12.27
N VAL A 120 -5.27 6.62 -12.13
CA VAL A 120 -4.56 6.57 -10.84
C VAL A 120 -5.23 7.48 -9.82
N THR A 121 -5.59 8.71 -10.23
CA THR A 121 -6.31 9.64 -9.37
C THR A 121 -7.67 9.07 -8.96
N ALA A 122 -8.44 8.58 -9.90
CA ALA A 122 -9.76 8.01 -9.64
C ALA A 122 -9.69 6.77 -8.73
N ALA A 123 -8.70 5.90 -8.93
CA ALA A 123 -8.50 4.72 -8.08
C ALA A 123 -8.13 5.11 -6.64
N LEU A 124 -7.22 6.08 -6.47
CA LEU A 124 -6.84 6.60 -5.15
C LEU A 124 -8.04 7.23 -4.42
N ASP A 125 -8.85 8.02 -5.10
CA ASP A 125 -10.02 8.66 -4.51
C ASP A 125 -11.08 7.64 -4.11
N ALA A 126 -11.32 6.64 -4.95
CA ALA A 126 -12.25 5.56 -4.66
C ALA A 126 -11.81 4.64 -3.51
N ALA A 127 -10.49 4.38 -3.40
CA ALA A 127 -9.93 3.51 -2.37
C ALA A 127 -9.73 4.22 -1.02
N THR A 128 -9.81 5.56 -0.99
CA THR A 128 -9.59 6.34 0.24
C THR A 128 -10.79 6.27 1.17
N PHE A 129 -10.55 5.88 2.42
CA PHE A 129 -11.59 5.86 3.44
C PHE A 129 -11.07 6.43 4.77
N ARG A 130 -12.00 6.80 5.65
CA ARG A 130 -11.69 7.17 7.04
C ARG A 130 -12.27 6.11 7.97
N PRO A 131 -11.47 5.55 8.89
CA PRO A 131 -11.98 4.61 9.88
C PRO A 131 -13.18 5.20 10.63
N LEU A 132 -14.21 4.39 10.84
CA LEU A 132 -15.46 4.81 11.49
C LEU A 132 -16.08 6.12 10.92
N GLY A 133 -15.96 6.32 9.60
CA GLY A 133 -16.46 7.53 8.94
C GLY A 133 -15.78 8.84 9.40
N GLY A 134 -14.61 8.74 10.03
CA GLY A 134 -13.88 9.89 10.57
C GLY A 134 -14.30 10.31 11.99
N LEU A 135 -15.21 9.58 12.64
CA LEU A 135 -15.74 9.92 13.98
C LEU A 135 -14.65 9.99 15.06
N VAL A 136 -13.62 9.18 14.94
CA VAL A 136 -12.50 9.13 15.91
C VAL A 136 -11.28 9.94 15.46
N GLY A 137 -11.38 10.70 14.37
CA GLY A 137 -10.24 11.39 13.77
C GLY A 137 -9.30 10.43 13.05
N GLY A 138 -8.07 10.90 12.79
CA GLY A 138 -7.03 10.13 12.08
C GLY A 138 -6.95 10.44 10.59
N ASP A 139 -5.84 10.02 9.99
CA ASP A 139 -5.57 10.23 8.57
C ASP A 139 -6.47 9.35 7.69
N PRO A 140 -6.80 9.80 6.48
CA PRO A 140 -7.43 8.94 5.48
C PRO A 140 -6.50 7.78 5.15
N LEU A 141 -7.05 6.59 5.04
CA LEU A 141 -6.33 5.34 4.76
C LEU A 141 -6.70 4.78 3.39
N VAL A 142 -5.80 3.94 2.87
CA VAL A 142 -5.97 3.20 1.62
C VAL A 142 -5.53 1.76 1.85
N ASN A 143 -6.34 0.79 1.44
CA ASN A 143 -5.93 -0.61 1.40
C ASN A 143 -5.14 -0.86 0.11
N VAL A 144 -3.87 -1.24 0.25
CA VAL A 144 -2.93 -1.35 -0.89
C VAL A 144 -3.31 -2.46 -1.86
N LEU A 145 -3.78 -3.60 -1.37
CA LEU A 145 -4.20 -4.71 -2.24
C LEU A 145 -5.41 -4.31 -3.08
N GLU A 146 -6.44 -3.74 -2.45
CA GLU A 146 -7.65 -3.32 -3.14
C GLU A 146 -7.38 -2.20 -4.15
N LEU A 147 -6.53 -1.23 -3.80
CA LEU A 147 -6.09 -0.17 -4.71
C LEU A 147 -5.38 -0.75 -5.95
N ASN A 148 -4.41 -1.65 -5.75
CA ASN A 148 -3.66 -2.25 -6.86
C ASN A 148 -4.54 -3.10 -7.78
N LEU A 149 -5.55 -3.78 -7.23
CA LEU A 149 -6.51 -4.55 -8.01
C LEU A 149 -7.44 -3.65 -8.82
N ASP A 150 -7.97 -2.58 -8.22
CA ASP A 150 -8.82 -1.62 -8.92
C ASP A 150 -8.03 -0.92 -10.04
N LEU A 151 -6.80 -0.49 -9.76
CA LEU A 151 -5.92 0.12 -10.75
C LEU A 151 -5.62 -0.84 -11.92
N THR A 152 -5.39 -2.11 -11.62
CA THR A 152 -5.16 -3.13 -12.65
C THR A 152 -6.41 -3.30 -13.53
N LYS A 153 -7.60 -3.36 -12.95
CA LYS A 153 -8.87 -3.44 -13.71
C LYS A 153 -9.06 -2.23 -14.63
N ARG A 154 -8.78 -1.03 -14.15
CA ARG A 154 -8.93 0.22 -14.90
C ARG A 154 -7.94 0.33 -16.06
N LEU A 155 -6.66 -0.02 -15.84
CA LEU A 155 -5.58 0.20 -16.79
C LEU A 155 -5.29 -1.01 -17.68
N ALA A 156 -5.41 -2.24 -17.17
CA ALA A 156 -5.20 -3.44 -17.97
C ALA A 156 -6.45 -3.89 -18.76
N GLY A 157 -7.62 -3.30 -18.51
CA GLY A 157 -8.85 -3.58 -19.27
C GLY A 157 -9.41 -4.99 -19.04
N ARG A 158 -9.18 -5.57 -17.87
CA ARG A 158 -9.68 -6.90 -17.50
C ARG A 158 -10.43 -6.86 -16.18
#